data_099422cd38d44cbd05e28f0569b265af
#
_entry.id   099422cd38d44cbd05e28f0569b265af
#
_cell.length_a   1.000
_cell.length_b   1.000
_cell.length_c   1.000
_cell.angle_alpha   90.00
_cell.angle_beta   90.00
_cell.angle_gamma   90.00
#
_symmetry.space_group_name_H-M   'P 1'
#
loop_
_entity.id
_entity.type
_entity.pdbx_description
1 polymer ?
#
loop_
_entity_poly.entity_id
_entity_poly.type
_entity_poly.pdbx_seq_one_letter_code
_entity_poly.pdbx_strand_id
1 'polypeptide(L)' 'MPTEIADTEHFVSMSGRAEYCAVKRLKDVVKLKLRTSSKLYTLKIEPMKAEEIIKKLQCEIREV' A
#
# COMPACT_ATOMS: atom_id res chain seq x y z
N MET A 1 6.17 14.18 4.94
CA MET A 1 4.86 13.75 5.45
C MET A 1 4.28 12.65 4.56
N PRO A 2 3.60 11.67 5.14
CA PRO A 2 2.97 10.66 4.31
C PRO A 2 1.83 11.24 3.47
N THR A 3 1.71 10.77 2.26
CA THR A 3 0.65 11.19 1.35
C THR A 3 -0.41 10.10 1.30
N GLU A 4 -1.64 10.47 1.62
CA GLU A 4 -2.75 9.53 1.56
C GLU A 4 -3.28 9.45 0.14
N ILE A 5 -3.42 8.22 -0.35
CA ILE A 5 -3.92 7.95 -1.69
C ILE A 5 -5.30 7.32 -1.59
N ALA A 6 -6.26 7.85 -2.31
CA ALA A 6 -7.61 7.30 -2.33
C ALA A 6 -7.83 6.35 -3.52
N ASP A 7 -7.00 6.44 -4.54
CA ASP A 7 -7.13 5.65 -5.76
C ASP A 7 -6.24 4.41 -5.72
N THR A 8 -6.87 3.24 -5.69
CA THR A 8 -6.14 1.97 -5.62
C THR A 8 -5.33 1.69 -6.88
N GLU A 9 -5.82 2.07 -8.04
CA GLU A 9 -5.08 1.87 -9.29
C GLU A 9 -3.81 2.71 -9.31
N HIS A 10 -3.91 3.94 -8.85
CA HIS A 10 -2.74 4.80 -8.75
C HIS A 10 -1.73 4.23 -7.77
N PHE A 11 -2.21 3.70 -6.64
CA PHE A 11 -1.33 3.09 -5.65
C PHE A 11 -0.57 1.90 -6.23
N VAL A 12 -1.26 1.02 -6.94
CA VAL A 12 -0.65 -0.14 -7.58
C VAL A 12 0.37 0.30 -8.64
N SER A 13 0.02 1.30 -9.44
CA SER A 13 0.91 1.84 -10.44
C SER A 13 2.21 2.37 -9.83
N MET A 14 2.10 3.04 -8.68
CA MET A 14 3.27 3.57 -7.99
C MET A 14 4.12 2.49 -7.33
N SER A 15 3.55 1.33 -7.05
CA SER A 15 4.28 0.26 -6.40
C SER A 15 5.48 -0.22 -7.23
N GLY A 16 5.44 -0.05 -8.54
CA GLY A 16 6.57 -0.38 -9.38
C GLY A 16 7.81 0.46 -9.12
N ARG A 17 7.64 1.61 -8.47
CA ARG A 17 8.75 2.51 -8.12
C ARG A 17 9.09 2.45 -6.64
N ALA A 18 8.33 1.69 -5.87
CA ALA A 18 8.52 1.63 -4.42
C ALA A 18 9.61 0.65 -4.03
N GLU A 19 10.24 0.91 -2.90
CA GLU A 19 11.21 -0.01 -2.33
C GLU A 19 10.51 -1.18 -1.66
N TYR A 20 9.39 -0.91 -0.98
CA TYR A 20 8.58 -1.95 -0.36
C TYR A 20 7.21 -1.39 -0.02
N CYS A 21 6.29 -2.31 0.29
CA CYS A 21 4.98 -1.96 0.80
C CYS A 21 4.80 -2.63 2.15
N ALA A 22 4.60 -1.82 3.19
CA ALA A 22 4.32 -2.33 4.52
C ALA A 22 2.81 -2.51 4.67
N VAL A 23 2.39 -3.68 5.11
CA VAL A 23 0.99 -4.02 5.30
C VAL A 23 0.71 -4.08 6.79
N LYS A 24 -0.16 -3.20 7.26
CA LYS A 24 -0.61 -3.20 8.65
C LYS A 24 -2.09 -3.55 8.69
N ARG A 25 -2.39 -4.71 9.23
CA ARG A 25 -3.78 -5.18 9.33
C ARG A 25 -4.37 -4.70 10.65
N LEU A 26 -5.40 -3.89 10.54
CA LEU A 26 -6.16 -3.43 11.69
C LEU A 26 -7.48 -4.19 11.75
N LYS A 27 -8.25 -3.95 12.80
CA LYS A 27 -9.50 -4.67 13.04
C LYS A 27 -10.52 -4.51 11.90
N ASP A 28 -10.72 -3.28 11.44
CA ASP A 28 -11.74 -2.97 10.44
C ASP A 28 -11.16 -2.48 9.11
N VAL A 29 -9.84 -2.31 9.04
CA VAL A 29 -9.21 -1.70 7.88
C VAL A 29 -7.79 -2.21 7.76
N VAL A 30 -7.27 -2.21 6.53
CA VAL A 30 -5.88 -2.54 6.28
C VAL A 30 -5.19 -1.29 5.75
N LYS A 31 -4.07 -0.93 6.36
CA LYS A 31 -3.25 0.19 5.91
C LYS A 31 -2.09 -0.32 5.11
N LEU A 32 -1.97 0.15 3.89
CA LEU A 32 -0.84 -0.17 3.02
C LEU A 32 0.04 1.06 2.94
N LYS A 33 1.30 0.92 3.33
CA LYS A 33 2.27 2.02 3.30
C LYS A 33 3.31 1.73 2.25
N LEU A 34 3.33 2.56 1.22
CA LEU A 34 4.23 2.39 0.09
C LEU A 34 5.42 3.31 0.24
N ARG A 35 6.59 2.71 0.45
CA ARG A 35 7.83 3.47 0.63
C ARG A 35 8.55 3.65 -0.69
N THR A 36 8.68 4.90 -1.11
CA THR A 36 9.51 5.24 -2.26
C THR A 36 10.77 5.93 -1.77
N SER A 37 11.68 6.25 -2.67
CA SER A 37 12.94 6.88 -2.32
C SER A 37 12.77 8.26 -1.66
N SER A 38 11.71 8.98 -1.99
CA SER A 38 11.51 10.35 -1.51
C SER A 38 10.21 10.55 -0.73
N LYS A 39 9.26 9.64 -0.83
CA LYS A 39 7.94 9.84 -0.21
C LYS A 39 7.39 8.54 0.39
N LEU A 40 6.47 8.71 1.31
CA LEU A 40 5.73 7.61 1.89
C LEU A 40 4.25 7.82 1.57
N TYR A 41 3.64 6.84 0.91
CA TYR A 41 2.23 6.90 0.57
C TYR A 41 1.45 5.93 1.44
N THR A 42 0.25 6.32 1.83
CA THR A 42 -0.61 5.48 2.67
C THR A 42 -1.96 5.29 1.99
N LEU A 43 -2.43 4.06 1.97
CA LEU A 43 -3.73 3.70 1.46
C LEU A 43 -4.48 2.91 2.52
N LYS A 44 -5.69 3.36 2.86
CA LYS A 44 -6.58 2.64 3.77
C LYS A 44 -7.66 1.96 2.95
N ILE A 45 -7.79 0.66 3.09
CA ILE A 45 -8.79 -0.11 2.34
C ILE A 45 -9.40 -1.19 3.22
N GLU A 46 -10.52 -1.74 2.76
CA GLU A 46 -11.17 -2.84 3.45
C GLU A 46 -10.32 -4.10 3.37
N PRO A 47 -10.36 -4.96 4.41
CA PRO A 47 -9.56 -6.19 4.40
C PRO A 47 -9.78 -7.06 3.17
N MET A 48 -11.01 -7.12 2.68
CA MET A 48 -11.32 -7.93 1.50
C MET A 48 -10.63 -7.41 0.25
N LYS A 49 -10.57 -6.10 0.10
CA LYS A 49 -9.91 -5.48 -1.06
C LYS A 49 -8.40 -5.47 -0.91
N ALA A 50 -7.91 -5.48 0.31
CA ALA A 50 -6.47 -5.42 0.57
C ALA A 50 -5.74 -6.57 -0.10
N GLU A 51 -6.27 -7.78 0.00
CA GLU A 51 -5.62 -8.94 -0.61
C GLU A 51 -5.51 -8.83 -2.12
N GLU A 52 -6.56 -8.33 -2.76
CA GLU A 52 -6.53 -8.14 -4.21
C GLU A 52 -5.44 -7.15 -4.61
N ILE A 53 -5.34 -6.06 -3.86
CA ILE A 53 -4.34 -5.04 -4.14
C ILE A 53 -2.93 -5.56 -3.88
N ILE A 54 -2.73 -6.28 -2.78
CA ILE A 54 -1.43 -6.86 -2.46
C ILE A 54 -0.93 -7.78 -3.58
N LYS A 55 -1.83 -8.55 -4.16
CA LYS A 55 -1.49 -9.44 -5.28
C LYS A 55 -1.05 -8.66 -6.52
N LYS A 56 -1.52 -7.44 -6.68
CA LYS A 56 -1.19 -6.59 -7.83
C LYS A 56 0.06 -5.76 -7.62
N LEU A 57 0.53 -5.64 -6.38
CA LEU A 57 1.69 -4.83 -6.07
C LEU A 57 2.95 -5.42 -6.71
N GLN A 58 3.83 -4.54 -7.18
CA GLN A 58 5.04 -4.92 -7.88
C GLN A 58 6.30 -4.74 -7.03
N CYS A 59 6.14 -4.54 -5.74
CA CYS A 59 7.26 -4.33 -4.83
C CYS A 59 7.25 -5.38 -3.73
N GLU A 60 8.32 -5.38 -2.92
CA GLU A 60 8.39 -6.27 -1.77
C GLU A 60 7.26 -5.96 -0.79
N ILE A 61 6.62 -6.99 -0.28
CA ILE A 61 5.55 -6.85 0.70
C ILE A 61 6.10 -7.22 2.07
N ARG A 62 5.95 -6.31 3.02
CA ARG A 62 6.36 -6.53 4.41
C ARG A 62 5.14 -6.39 5.30
N GLU A 63 4.81 -7.45 6.01
CA GLU A 63 3.73 -7.40 6.98
C GLU A 63 4.28 -7.00 8.34
N VAL A 64 3.63 -6.04 8.98
CA VAL A 64 4.01 -5.54 10.29
C VAL A 64 2.90 -5.79 11.31
#